data_fa92ab2e66f971b18d3d4416a59e6ea9
#
_entry.id   fa92ab2e66f971b18d3d4416a59e6ea9
#
_cell.length_a   1.000
_cell.length_b   1.000
_cell.length_c   1.000
_cell.angle_alpha   90.00
_cell.angle_beta   90.00
_cell.angle_gamma   90.00
#
_symmetry.space_group_name_H-M   'P 1'
#
loop_
_entity.id
_entity.type
_entity.pdbx_description
1 polymer ?
#
loop_
_entity_poly.entity_id
_entity_poly.type
_entity_poly.pdbx_seq_one_letter_code
_entity_poly.pdbx_strand_id
1 'polypeptide(L)'
;SGVLCAFNLIDLAGYAGEAGIGFNGSFTPHILATDTLYCGDMTLYAYAKSGIDQETVVGKFLNDVCHYTLEFQHLDNDSSNPFKAKFHVENGRVVPECTFGTGELKGLIASADENEPIAGARIRIYSGETLGENLVRTIYTDETGNYSVDNLTAGTYSIEIAATGYKKYDMQVEITENATVYNETLLMIGRNGEDGVGTVTGELKDALTGLPIQDMTYNIRKDWNNTTGAVLETGTFDASTYELSLNPGNYTLEIIKENYITNHINIAVVLDETKTYNVTLSPENSSIDTDNLRIVLTWGEYPWDLDSHLYGKDKLTDSDVFHTCYWAKNYYQGSTAIAKLDVDDTTSYGPETTTIYELNDNMKYSYYVHDYTNGYSSSSTAMAASGAKVQVYAGNVCYFTFNVPNEGGIWWHVFDYDSATDALTPVNAMSYSN
;
A
#
# COMPACT_ATOMS: atom_id res chain seq x y z
N SER A 1 -11.98 3.19 22.41
CA SER A 1 -13.12 2.87 23.31
C SER A 1 -14.31 3.74 22.97
N GLY A 2 -15.50 3.18 23.05
CA GLY A 2 -16.75 3.86 22.70
C GLY A 2 -17.94 3.30 23.45
N VAL A 3 -19.09 3.91 23.28
CA VAL A 3 -20.36 3.49 23.87
C VAL A 3 -21.26 3.01 22.73
N LEU A 4 -21.62 1.71 22.75
CA LEU A 4 -22.51 1.12 21.75
C LEU A 4 -23.99 1.45 22.02
N CYS A 5 -24.35 1.53 23.27
CA CYS A 5 -25.70 1.84 23.69
C CYS A 5 -25.69 2.46 25.10
N ALA A 6 -26.35 3.57 25.28
CA ALA A 6 -26.57 4.20 26.58
C ALA A 6 -28.06 4.27 26.88
N PHE A 7 -28.44 3.86 28.05
CA PHE A 7 -29.82 3.94 28.55
C PHE A 7 -29.86 4.93 29.70
N ASN A 8 -30.74 5.91 29.61
CA ASN A 8 -31.07 6.72 30.75
C ASN A 8 -32.07 5.93 31.63
N LEU A 9 -31.61 5.39 32.71
CA LEU A 9 -32.45 4.81 33.74
C LEU A 9 -33.08 5.95 34.58
N ILE A 10 -33.92 6.76 33.93
CA ILE A 10 -34.69 7.77 34.62
C ILE A 10 -35.98 7.11 35.06
N ASP A 11 -36.24 7.16 36.39
CA ASP A 11 -37.51 6.94 37.03
C ASP A 11 -37.89 5.53 37.51
N LEU A 12 -36.97 4.82 38.11
CA LEU A 12 -37.34 3.75 39.04
C LEU A 12 -36.82 4.06 40.43
N ALA A 13 -37.35 5.05 41.10
CA ALA A 13 -37.06 5.44 42.49
C ALA A 13 -36.33 6.79 42.70
N GLY A 14 -36.46 7.74 41.79
CA GLY A 14 -35.93 9.09 42.04
C GLY A 14 -34.41 9.29 41.99
N TYR A 15 -33.68 8.33 41.42
CA TYR A 15 -32.26 8.40 41.20
C TYR A 15 -31.95 8.55 39.70
N ALA A 16 -31.30 9.65 39.35
CA ALA A 16 -30.78 9.83 38.01
C ALA A 16 -29.50 9.00 37.84
N GLY A 17 -29.51 8.04 36.95
CA GLY A 17 -28.36 7.19 36.60
C GLY A 17 -28.25 6.95 35.10
N GLU A 18 -27.04 6.75 34.63
CA GLU A 18 -26.75 6.32 33.27
C GLU A 18 -26.16 4.92 33.31
N ALA A 19 -26.71 4.01 32.54
CA ALA A 19 -26.10 2.70 32.29
C ALA A 19 -25.92 2.48 30.81
N GLY A 20 -24.89 1.79 30.42
CA GLY A 20 -24.61 1.54 29.01
C GLY A 20 -23.69 0.35 28.78
N ILE A 21 -23.57 0.00 27.55
CA ILE A 21 -22.60 -0.98 27.08
C ILE A 21 -21.52 -0.19 26.30
N GLY A 22 -20.30 -0.26 26.79
CA GLY A 22 -19.16 0.31 26.12
C GLY A 22 -18.29 -0.78 25.48
N PHE A 23 -17.37 -0.35 24.65
CA PHE A 23 -16.34 -1.22 24.12
C PHE A 23 -14.96 -0.61 24.30
N ASN A 24 -13.96 -1.46 24.43
CA ASN A 24 -12.56 -1.10 24.43
C ASN A 24 -11.80 -2.16 23.62
N GLY A 25 -11.00 -1.72 22.65
CA GLY A 25 -10.27 -2.63 21.78
C GLY A 25 -9.41 -1.87 20.77
N SER A 26 -8.63 -2.62 20.04
CA SER A 26 -7.85 -2.16 18.90
C SER A 26 -8.39 -2.81 17.62
N PHE A 27 -8.49 -2.04 16.57
CA PHE A 27 -8.90 -2.52 15.26
C PHE A 27 -7.77 -2.20 14.27
N THR A 28 -7.44 -3.18 13.44
CA THR A 28 -6.53 -2.99 12.33
C THR A 28 -7.37 -2.82 11.07
N PRO A 29 -7.20 -1.73 10.32
CA PRO A 29 -7.87 -1.59 9.03
C PRO A 29 -7.27 -2.56 8.01
N HIS A 30 -8.11 -3.26 7.28
CA HIS A 30 -7.74 -4.06 6.11
C HIS A 30 -8.36 -3.40 4.89
N ILE A 31 -7.52 -2.88 4.01
CA ILE A 31 -7.97 -2.19 2.80
C ILE A 31 -8.41 -3.24 1.79
N LEU A 32 -9.67 -3.23 1.45
CA LEU A 32 -10.25 -4.05 0.39
C LEU A 32 -10.30 -3.24 -0.92
N ALA A 33 -10.41 -3.92 -2.04
CA ALA A 33 -10.54 -3.26 -3.34
C ALA A 33 -11.75 -2.32 -3.45
N THR A 34 -12.76 -2.52 -2.61
CA THR A 34 -14.02 -1.77 -2.63
C THR A 34 -14.38 -1.13 -1.30
N ASP A 35 -13.62 -1.38 -0.22
CA ASP A 35 -13.95 -0.87 1.10
C ASP A 35 -12.80 -1.08 2.11
N THR A 36 -12.94 -0.53 3.30
CA THR A 36 -12.03 -0.77 4.43
C THR A 36 -12.74 -1.60 5.49
N LEU A 37 -12.22 -2.81 5.76
CA LEU A 37 -12.69 -3.67 6.83
C LEU A 37 -11.82 -3.46 8.07
N TYR A 38 -12.46 -3.21 9.20
CA TYR A 38 -11.78 -3.12 10.48
C TYR A 38 -11.96 -4.42 11.26
N CYS A 39 -10.86 -5.14 11.49
CA CYS A 39 -10.83 -6.35 12.28
C CYS A 39 -9.94 -6.17 13.51
N GLY A 40 -10.35 -6.74 14.62
CA GLY A 40 -9.59 -6.64 15.85
C GLY A 40 -10.32 -7.23 17.05
N ASP A 41 -9.63 -7.22 18.17
CA ASP A 41 -10.19 -7.65 19.45
C ASP A 41 -10.94 -6.50 20.12
N MET A 42 -12.16 -6.77 20.53
CA MET A 42 -12.97 -5.82 21.27
C MET A 42 -13.47 -6.44 22.57
N THR A 43 -13.31 -5.70 23.66
CA THR A 43 -13.88 -6.06 24.96
C THR A 43 -15.15 -5.24 25.19
N LEU A 44 -16.27 -5.91 25.35
CA LEU A 44 -17.50 -5.29 25.80
C LEU A 44 -17.47 -5.14 27.32
N TYR A 45 -17.91 -3.99 27.81
CA TYR A 45 -18.12 -3.75 29.24
C TYR A 45 -19.45 -3.06 29.47
N ALA A 46 -20.09 -3.43 30.54
CA ALA A 46 -21.24 -2.70 31.05
C ALA A 46 -20.80 -1.66 32.05
N TYR A 47 -21.42 -0.50 32.04
CA TYR A 47 -21.16 0.53 33.03
C TYR A 47 -22.46 1.13 33.57
N ALA A 48 -22.41 1.57 34.83
CA ALA A 48 -23.44 2.40 35.44
C ALA A 48 -22.77 3.60 36.08
N LYS A 49 -23.25 4.80 35.81
CA LYS A 49 -22.76 6.05 36.41
C LYS A 49 -23.74 6.54 37.43
N SER A 50 -23.20 6.93 38.58
CA SER A 50 -23.82 7.59 39.73
C SER A 50 -24.98 6.89 40.45
N GLY A 51 -24.78 6.57 41.71
CA GLY A 51 -25.78 6.21 42.72
C GLY A 51 -26.29 4.78 42.73
N ILE A 52 -25.83 3.93 41.83
CA ILE A 52 -26.19 2.50 41.78
C ILE A 52 -24.93 1.66 42.01
N ASP A 53 -24.96 0.81 43.02
CA ASP A 53 -23.87 -0.08 43.40
C ASP A 53 -23.60 -1.13 42.28
N GLN A 54 -22.34 -1.35 41.94
CA GLN A 54 -21.90 -2.18 40.81
C GLN A 54 -22.26 -3.68 40.95
N GLU A 55 -22.74 -4.10 42.12
CA GLU A 55 -23.20 -5.48 42.37
C GLU A 55 -24.71 -5.68 42.11
N THR A 56 -25.37 -4.72 41.53
CA THR A 56 -26.83 -4.79 41.32
C THR A 56 -27.23 -5.73 40.18
N VAL A 57 -28.51 -6.14 40.19
CA VAL A 57 -29.18 -6.98 39.20
C VAL A 57 -28.97 -6.54 37.74
N VAL A 58 -28.73 -5.24 37.48
CA VAL A 58 -28.48 -4.68 36.17
C VAL A 58 -27.10 -5.08 35.63
N GLY A 59 -26.05 -5.09 36.44
CA GLY A 59 -24.72 -5.54 36.02
C GLY A 59 -24.69 -7.04 35.70
N LYS A 60 -25.45 -7.87 36.43
CA LYS A 60 -25.61 -9.29 36.16
C LYS A 60 -26.46 -9.53 34.92
N PHE A 61 -27.52 -8.79 34.72
CA PHE A 61 -28.41 -8.90 33.58
C PHE A 61 -27.67 -8.55 32.27
N LEU A 62 -26.83 -7.53 32.27
CA LEU A 62 -26.03 -7.16 31.07
C LEU A 62 -24.94 -8.18 30.75
N ASN A 63 -24.42 -8.88 31.75
CA ASN A 63 -23.46 -9.97 31.53
C ASN A 63 -24.10 -11.20 30.86
N ASP A 64 -25.38 -11.48 31.19
CA ASP A 64 -26.14 -12.58 30.59
C ASP A 64 -26.67 -12.25 29.17
N VAL A 65 -26.77 -10.98 28.82
CA VAL A 65 -27.21 -10.50 27.50
C VAL A 65 -26.06 -10.51 26.47
N CYS A 66 -24.80 -10.55 26.91
CA CYS A 66 -23.63 -10.56 26.04
C CYS A 66 -23.40 -11.88 25.25
N HIS A 67 -24.36 -12.82 25.25
CA HIS A 67 -24.31 -14.02 24.42
C HIS A 67 -24.90 -13.86 23.01
N TYR A 68 -25.26 -12.64 22.61
CA TYR A 68 -25.82 -12.38 21.30
C TYR A 68 -24.74 -12.01 20.28
N THR A 69 -24.91 -12.50 19.07
CA THR A 69 -24.17 -12.03 17.89
C THR A 69 -24.52 -10.56 17.65
N LEU A 70 -23.53 -9.69 17.71
CA LEU A 70 -23.70 -8.27 17.43
C LEU A 70 -23.42 -8.05 15.93
N GLU A 71 -24.41 -7.49 15.22
CA GLU A 71 -24.20 -6.99 13.87
C GLU A 71 -23.87 -5.50 13.96
N PHE A 72 -22.72 -5.10 13.46
CA PHE A 72 -22.33 -3.70 13.36
C PHE A 72 -22.57 -3.22 11.93
N GLN A 73 -23.12 -2.03 11.80
CA GLN A 73 -23.15 -1.32 10.54
C GLN A 73 -21.86 -0.53 10.40
N HIS A 74 -21.33 -0.45 9.19
CA HIS A 74 -20.18 0.39 8.85
C HIS A 74 -20.45 1.85 9.24
N LEU A 75 -19.43 2.53 9.77
CA LEU A 75 -19.56 3.90 10.25
C LEU A 75 -19.47 4.97 9.16
N ASP A 76 -19.39 4.58 7.90
CA ASP A 76 -19.51 5.52 6.79
C ASP A 76 -20.94 6.04 6.68
N ASN A 77 -21.05 7.31 6.37
CA ASN A 77 -22.34 8.02 6.28
C ASN A 77 -23.21 7.58 5.09
N ASP A 78 -22.80 6.53 4.34
CA ASP A 78 -23.60 5.97 3.28
C ASP A 78 -24.60 4.95 3.83
N SER A 79 -25.82 5.42 4.07
CA SER A 79 -26.94 4.59 4.48
C SER A 79 -27.44 3.58 3.43
N SER A 80 -26.90 3.64 2.19
CA SER A 80 -27.37 2.85 1.07
C SER A 80 -26.70 1.47 0.96
N ASN A 81 -25.52 1.28 1.56
CA ASN A 81 -24.81 0.00 1.55
C ASN A 81 -24.12 -0.30 2.89
N PRO A 82 -24.86 -0.62 3.96
CA PRO A 82 -24.26 -0.85 5.26
C PRO A 82 -23.38 -2.10 5.24
N PHE A 83 -22.11 -1.92 5.55
CA PHE A 83 -21.21 -3.02 5.85
C PHE A 83 -21.68 -3.74 7.13
N LYS A 84 -21.85 -5.06 7.06
CA LYS A 84 -22.23 -5.88 8.21
C LYS A 84 -21.09 -6.77 8.63
N ALA A 85 -20.40 -6.41 9.71
CA ALA A 85 -19.45 -7.30 10.35
C ALA A 85 -20.17 -8.19 11.38
N LYS A 86 -19.90 -9.49 11.37
CA LYS A 86 -20.39 -10.42 12.38
C LYS A 86 -19.33 -10.62 13.44
N PHE A 87 -19.77 -10.55 14.69
CA PHE A 87 -18.94 -10.81 15.84
C PHE A 87 -19.63 -11.84 16.72
N HIS A 88 -18.86 -12.70 17.36
CA HIS A 88 -19.36 -13.52 18.47
C HIS A 88 -18.63 -13.12 19.77
N VAL A 89 -19.25 -13.41 20.90
CA VAL A 89 -18.67 -13.12 22.21
C VAL A 89 -18.15 -14.41 22.83
N GLU A 90 -16.87 -14.48 23.09
CA GLU A 90 -16.21 -15.59 23.76
C GLU A 90 -15.47 -15.09 24.99
N ASN A 91 -15.80 -15.63 26.17
CA ASN A 91 -15.19 -15.23 27.47
C ASN A 91 -15.21 -13.72 27.74
N GLY A 92 -16.30 -13.02 27.37
CA GLY A 92 -16.44 -11.58 27.53
C GLY A 92 -15.64 -10.73 26.53
N ARG A 93 -15.07 -11.36 25.50
CA ARG A 93 -14.43 -10.69 24.37
C ARG A 93 -15.32 -10.80 23.13
N VAL A 94 -15.39 -9.73 22.37
CA VAL A 94 -15.99 -9.75 21.05
C VAL A 94 -14.92 -10.22 20.06
N VAL A 95 -15.18 -11.35 19.43
CA VAL A 95 -14.30 -11.94 18.41
C VAL A 95 -14.96 -11.69 17.04
N PRO A 96 -14.34 -10.93 16.14
CA PRO A 96 -14.90 -10.69 14.83
C PRO A 96 -14.85 -11.98 13.97
N GLU A 97 -15.96 -12.29 13.33
CA GLU A 97 -16.01 -13.30 12.25
C GLU A 97 -15.67 -12.59 10.93
N CYS A 98 -14.40 -12.27 10.75
CA CYS A 98 -13.93 -11.66 9.52
C CYS A 98 -13.67 -12.75 8.47
N THR A 99 -14.55 -12.84 7.48
CA THR A 99 -14.27 -13.61 6.27
C THR A 99 -13.67 -12.66 5.25
N PHE A 100 -12.36 -12.68 5.15
CA PHE A 100 -11.66 -11.95 4.09
C PHE A 100 -11.77 -12.73 2.78
N GLY A 101 -11.91 -12.01 1.70
CA GLY A 101 -11.66 -12.58 0.38
C GLY A 101 -10.20 -12.97 0.20
N THR A 102 -9.88 -13.54 -0.92
CA THR A 102 -8.53 -13.99 -1.24
C THR A 102 -7.94 -13.19 -2.38
N GLY A 103 -6.64 -13.00 -2.36
CA GLY A 103 -5.85 -12.44 -3.46
C GLY A 103 -4.76 -13.40 -3.92
N GLU A 104 -4.01 -12.96 -4.91
CA GLU A 104 -2.86 -13.64 -5.47
C GLU A 104 -1.59 -12.81 -5.22
N LEU A 105 -0.47 -13.48 -4.94
CA LEU A 105 0.85 -12.87 -4.82
C LEU A 105 1.75 -13.40 -5.92
N LYS A 106 2.38 -12.49 -6.66
CA LYS A 106 3.38 -12.79 -7.68
C LYS A 106 4.66 -12.00 -7.46
N GLY A 107 5.78 -12.51 -7.96
CA GLY A 107 7.04 -11.80 -7.93
C GLY A 107 8.16 -12.53 -8.63
N LEU A 108 9.31 -11.86 -8.72
CA LEU A 108 10.55 -12.35 -9.31
C LEU A 108 11.67 -12.29 -8.27
N ILE A 109 12.51 -13.32 -8.26
CA ILE A 109 13.74 -13.35 -7.47
C ILE A 109 14.91 -13.46 -8.42
N ALA A 110 15.86 -12.54 -8.30
CA ALA A 110 17.06 -12.47 -9.12
C ALA A 110 18.33 -12.26 -8.28
N SER A 111 19.48 -12.54 -8.85
CA SER A 111 20.80 -12.21 -8.28
C SER A 111 21.01 -10.70 -8.35
N ALA A 112 21.45 -10.09 -7.27
CA ALA A 112 21.80 -8.67 -7.25
C ALA A 112 23.09 -8.37 -8.04
N ASP A 113 23.98 -9.33 -8.12
CA ASP A 113 25.28 -9.19 -8.76
C ASP A 113 25.16 -9.30 -10.31
N GLU A 114 24.34 -10.26 -10.77
CA GLU A 114 24.27 -10.61 -12.20
C GLU A 114 22.93 -10.19 -12.85
N ASN A 115 21.93 -9.82 -12.07
CA ASN A 115 20.53 -9.60 -12.46
C ASN A 115 19.90 -10.84 -13.12
N GLU A 116 20.49 -12.02 -12.91
CA GLU A 116 19.97 -13.27 -13.45
C GLU A 116 18.91 -13.87 -12.53
N PRO A 117 17.84 -14.45 -13.09
CA PRO A 117 16.80 -15.11 -12.31
C PRO A 117 17.34 -16.24 -11.44
N ILE A 118 16.85 -16.38 -10.22
CA ILE A 118 17.21 -17.46 -9.30
C ILE A 118 16.13 -18.52 -9.31
N ALA A 119 16.39 -19.66 -9.95
CA ALA A 119 15.52 -20.84 -9.93
C ALA A 119 15.63 -21.60 -8.60
N GLY A 120 14.52 -22.15 -8.14
CA GLY A 120 14.47 -23.00 -6.94
C GLY A 120 14.71 -22.27 -5.63
N ALA A 121 14.63 -20.94 -5.60
CA ALA A 121 14.61 -20.18 -4.36
C ALA A 121 13.38 -20.59 -3.53
N ARG A 122 13.59 -20.95 -2.27
CA ARG A 122 12.53 -21.35 -1.36
C ARG A 122 11.88 -20.12 -0.76
N ILE A 123 10.56 -20.05 -0.81
CA ILE A 123 9.74 -19.00 -0.26
C ILE A 123 8.80 -19.59 0.77
N ARG A 124 8.89 -19.14 2.02
CA ARG A 124 7.97 -19.49 3.10
C ARG A 124 7.10 -18.30 3.43
N ILE A 125 5.80 -18.51 3.45
CA ILE A 125 4.79 -17.47 3.65
C ILE A 125 4.10 -17.75 4.98
N TYR A 126 4.16 -16.77 5.86
CA TYR A 126 3.56 -16.80 7.20
C TYR A 126 2.47 -15.75 7.29
N SER A 127 1.33 -16.09 7.90
CA SER A 127 0.25 -15.12 8.16
C SER A 127 0.63 -14.21 9.33
N GLY A 128 0.44 -12.91 9.16
CA GLY A 128 0.78 -11.88 10.14
C GLY A 128 2.22 -11.35 10.00
N GLU A 129 2.61 -10.51 10.94
CA GLU A 129 3.87 -9.77 10.93
C GLU A 129 5.06 -10.57 11.48
N THR A 130 4.82 -11.73 12.10
CA THR A 130 5.85 -12.52 12.80
C THR A 130 6.33 -13.70 11.97
N LEU A 131 7.60 -13.70 11.62
CA LEU A 131 8.25 -14.83 10.95
C LEU A 131 8.35 -16.05 11.86
N GLY A 132 8.16 -17.23 11.25
CA GLY A 132 8.29 -18.52 11.95
C GLY A 132 7.02 -19.00 12.64
N GLU A 133 6.00 -18.16 12.75
CA GLU A 133 4.68 -18.50 13.28
C GLU A 133 3.65 -18.57 12.15
N ASN A 134 2.65 -19.46 12.29
CA ASN A 134 1.53 -19.55 11.34
C ASN A 134 1.95 -19.72 9.86
N LEU A 135 2.82 -20.70 9.58
CA LEU A 135 3.23 -21.03 8.21
C LEU A 135 2.00 -21.41 7.37
N VAL A 136 1.73 -20.62 6.34
CA VAL A 136 0.62 -20.83 5.41
C VAL A 136 1.06 -21.69 4.23
N ARG A 137 2.22 -21.38 3.63
CA ARG A 137 2.69 -22.06 2.42
C ARG A 137 4.22 -22.05 2.31
N THR A 138 4.73 -23.07 1.63
CA THR A 138 6.12 -23.10 1.12
C THR A 138 6.06 -23.35 -0.37
N ILE A 139 6.69 -22.48 -1.13
CA ILE A 139 6.80 -22.58 -2.59
C ILE A 139 8.25 -22.39 -3.03
N TYR A 140 8.49 -22.54 -4.33
CA TYR A 140 9.79 -22.34 -4.95
C TYR A 140 9.63 -21.53 -6.24
N THR A 141 10.65 -20.74 -6.57
CA THR A 141 10.71 -20.09 -7.88
C THR A 141 10.90 -21.10 -9.00
N ASP A 142 10.33 -20.79 -10.15
CA ASP A 142 10.51 -21.56 -11.38
C ASP A 142 11.89 -21.31 -12.02
N GLU A 143 12.11 -21.88 -13.24
CA GLU A 143 13.37 -21.73 -13.98
C GLU A 143 13.69 -20.28 -14.39
N THR A 144 12.68 -19.41 -14.39
CA THR A 144 12.80 -18.00 -14.73
C THR A 144 12.77 -17.10 -13.50
N GLY A 145 12.90 -17.68 -12.29
CA GLY A 145 12.92 -16.95 -11.02
C GLY A 145 11.55 -16.44 -10.54
N ASN A 146 10.49 -16.73 -11.28
CA ASN A 146 9.13 -16.30 -10.93
C ASN A 146 8.51 -17.19 -9.87
N TYR A 147 7.63 -16.59 -9.06
CA TYR A 147 6.74 -17.32 -8.17
C TYR A 147 5.32 -16.74 -8.20
N SER A 148 4.34 -17.60 -7.94
CA SER A 148 2.94 -17.23 -7.80
C SER A 148 2.30 -18.02 -6.68
N VAL A 149 1.45 -17.35 -5.91
CA VAL A 149 0.64 -17.94 -4.83
C VAL A 149 -0.76 -17.39 -4.90
N ASP A 150 -1.69 -18.25 -5.21
CA ASP A 150 -3.11 -17.96 -5.25
C ASP A 150 -3.82 -18.25 -3.90
N ASN A 151 -5.03 -17.74 -3.75
CA ASN A 151 -5.90 -18.00 -2.62
C ASN A 151 -5.25 -17.68 -1.25
N LEU A 152 -4.49 -16.61 -1.17
CA LEU A 152 -4.08 -16.03 0.10
C LEU A 152 -5.23 -15.15 0.63
N THR A 153 -5.63 -15.35 1.87
CA THR A 153 -6.60 -14.46 2.52
C THR A 153 -6.05 -13.03 2.56
N ALA A 154 -6.89 -12.03 2.29
CA ALA A 154 -6.45 -10.63 2.38
C ALA A 154 -5.88 -10.31 3.76
N GLY A 155 -4.80 -9.56 3.81
CA GLY A 155 -4.08 -9.17 5.03
C GLY A 155 -2.57 -9.24 4.93
N THR A 156 -1.90 -8.98 6.04
CA THR A 156 -0.43 -8.91 6.12
C THR A 156 0.19 -10.30 6.21
N TYR A 157 1.27 -10.51 5.46
CA TYR A 157 2.09 -11.71 5.49
C TYR A 157 3.56 -11.37 5.68
N SER A 158 4.26 -12.23 6.42
CA SER A 158 5.72 -12.23 6.49
C SER A 158 6.28 -13.33 5.59
N ILE A 159 7.28 -13.01 4.79
CA ILE A 159 7.86 -13.92 3.80
C ILE A 159 9.33 -14.13 4.10
N GLU A 160 9.75 -15.40 4.18
CA GLU A 160 11.14 -15.82 4.28
C GLU A 160 11.62 -16.38 2.92
N ILE A 161 12.71 -15.84 2.40
CA ILE A 161 13.29 -16.26 1.12
C ILE A 161 14.70 -16.77 1.33
N ALA A 162 15.00 -17.95 0.78
CA ALA A 162 16.32 -18.56 0.88
C ALA A 162 16.70 -19.31 -0.40
N ALA A 163 17.91 -19.06 -0.90
CA ALA A 163 18.50 -19.77 -2.03
C ALA A 163 19.94 -20.19 -1.69
N THR A 164 20.40 -21.29 -2.34
CA THR A 164 21.76 -21.79 -2.13
C THR A 164 22.77 -20.77 -2.69
N GLY A 165 23.75 -20.40 -1.88
CA GLY A 165 24.77 -19.42 -2.26
C GLY A 165 24.42 -17.98 -1.97
N TYR A 166 23.20 -17.69 -1.53
CA TYR A 166 22.71 -16.35 -1.24
C TYR A 166 22.42 -16.14 0.25
N LYS A 167 22.41 -14.89 0.68
CA LYS A 167 21.91 -14.50 2.00
C LYS A 167 20.41 -14.77 2.08
N LYS A 168 19.93 -15.09 3.26
CA LYS A 168 18.50 -15.26 3.52
C LYS A 168 17.86 -13.90 3.73
N TYR A 169 16.64 -13.73 3.23
CA TYR A 169 15.86 -12.51 3.34
C TYR A 169 14.50 -12.74 3.94
N ASP A 170 14.05 -11.69 4.59
CA ASP A 170 12.74 -11.59 5.17
C ASP A 170 12.08 -10.31 4.62
N MET A 171 10.77 -10.35 4.33
CA MET A 171 10.01 -9.19 3.87
C MET A 171 8.57 -9.29 4.32
N GLN A 172 7.86 -8.17 4.32
CA GLN A 172 6.42 -8.11 4.54
C GLN A 172 5.70 -7.76 3.23
N VAL A 173 4.47 -8.26 3.09
CA VAL A 173 3.58 -7.97 1.96
C VAL A 173 2.15 -7.90 2.47
N GLU A 174 1.38 -6.99 1.89
CA GLU A 174 -0.06 -6.88 2.10
C GLU A 174 -0.79 -7.51 0.93
N ILE A 175 -1.68 -8.46 1.20
CA ILE A 175 -2.51 -9.11 0.18
C ILE A 175 -3.87 -8.43 0.13
N THR A 176 -4.22 -7.91 -1.05
CA THR A 176 -5.51 -7.27 -1.32
C THR A 176 -6.50 -8.31 -1.85
N GLU A 177 -7.74 -8.23 -1.37
CA GLU A 177 -8.84 -9.10 -1.82
C GLU A 177 -9.13 -8.92 -3.32
N ASN A 178 -9.38 -10.04 -4.00
CA ASN A 178 -9.72 -10.09 -5.43
C ASN A 178 -8.71 -9.41 -6.36
N ALA A 179 -7.46 -9.28 -5.92
CA ALA A 179 -6.40 -8.64 -6.65
C ALA A 179 -5.16 -9.52 -6.76
N THR A 180 -4.36 -9.29 -7.81
CA THR A 180 -3.01 -9.81 -7.90
C THR A 180 -2.04 -8.73 -7.40
N VAL A 181 -1.32 -9.05 -6.33
CA VAL A 181 -0.24 -8.22 -5.78
C VAL A 181 1.07 -8.65 -6.42
N TYR A 182 1.74 -7.73 -7.10
CA TYR A 182 3.08 -7.95 -7.63
C TYR A 182 4.12 -7.35 -6.67
N ASN A 183 5.00 -8.21 -6.15
CA ASN A 183 6.14 -7.72 -5.39
C ASN A 183 7.17 -7.09 -6.32
N GLU A 184 7.86 -6.08 -5.81
CA GLU A 184 9.11 -5.60 -6.41
C GLU A 184 10.10 -6.77 -6.58
N THR A 185 10.86 -6.79 -7.67
CA THR A 185 11.85 -7.83 -7.92
C THR A 185 12.87 -7.86 -6.80
N LEU A 186 12.90 -8.97 -6.05
CA LEU A 186 13.87 -9.14 -4.97
C LEU A 186 15.24 -9.49 -5.53
N LEU A 187 16.22 -8.66 -5.25
CA LEU A 187 17.62 -8.87 -5.62
C LEU A 187 18.37 -9.53 -4.44
N MET A 188 18.71 -10.81 -4.57
CA MET A 188 19.43 -11.56 -3.53
C MET A 188 20.95 -11.34 -3.65
N ILE A 189 21.60 -11.09 -2.51
CA ILE A 189 23.04 -10.89 -2.41
C ILE A 189 23.74 -12.22 -2.20
N GLY A 190 24.78 -12.51 -2.97
CA GLY A 190 25.63 -13.69 -2.79
C GLY A 190 26.31 -13.72 -1.42
N ARG A 191 26.57 -14.93 -0.89
CA ARG A 191 27.28 -15.11 0.41
C ARG A 191 28.77 -14.84 0.35
N ASN A 192 29.35 -14.87 -0.86
CA ASN A 192 30.76 -14.59 -1.05
C ASN A 192 30.97 -13.08 -1.08
N GLY A 193 31.59 -12.50 -0.07
CA GLY A 193 31.87 -11.06 0.03
C GLY A 193 31.15 -10.41 1.20
N GLU A 194 31.24 -11.01 2.40
CA GLU A 194 30.65 -10.44 3.62
C GLU A 194 31.47 -9.27 4.18
N ASP A 195 32.79 -9.21 3.87
CA ASP A 195 33.68 -8.15 4.33
C ASP A 195 33.86 -7.10 3.22
N GLY A 196 33.38 -5.90 3.46
CA GLY A 196 33.49 -4.77 2.54
C GLY A 196 32.19 -3.97 2.47
N VAL A 197 32.16 -2.98 1.58
CA VAL A 197 31.02 -2.11 1.38
C VAL A 197 30.64 -2.04 -0.10
N GLY A 198 29.37 -1.80 -0.34
CA GLY A 198 28.86 -1.32 -1.62
C GLY A 198 28.36 0.12 -1.47
N THR A 199 28.17 0.78 -2.57
CA THR A 199 27.72 2.18 -2.62
C THR A 199 26.31 2.27 -3.19
N VAL A 200 25.46 3.04 -2.53
CA VAL A 200 24.14 3.42 -3.01
C VAL A 200 24.12 4.93 -3.25
N THR A 201 23.72 5.32 -4.44
CA THR A 201 23.57 6.73 -4.81
C THR A 201 22.16 7.00 -5.28
N GLY A 202 21.76 8.27 -5.35
CA GLY A 202 20.49 8.66 -5.95
C GLY A 202 20.23 10.14 -5.94
N GLU A 203 19.19 10.53 -6.63
CA GLU A 203 18.63 11.88 -6.66
C GLU A 203 17.34 11.93 -5.84
N LEU A 204 17.07 13.09 -5.27
CA LEU A 204 15.93 13.38 -4.43
C LEU A 204 15.10 14.46 -5.12
N LYS A 205 13.86 14.11 -5.50
CA LYS A 205 12.96 14.97 -6.28
C LYS A 205 11.61 15.19 -5.59
N ASP A 206 11.02 16.33 -5.83
CA ASP A 206 9.64 16.68 -5.46
C ASP A 206 8.67 16.08 -6.49
N ALA A 207 7.65 15.38 -6.04
CA ALA A 207 6.70 14.70 -6.91
C ALA A 207 5.83 15.66 -7.74
N LEU A 208 5.51 16.86 -7.23
CA LEU A 208 4.64 17.81 -7.91
C LEU A 208 5.36 18.71 -8.91
N THR A 209 6.65 18.90 -8.71
CA THR A 209 7.41 19.86 -9.53
C THR A 209 8.49 19.19 -10.36
N GLY A 210 8.87 17.93 -10.04
CA GLY A 210 10.02 17.24 -10.62
C GLY A 210 11.36 17.85 -10.23
N LEU A 211 11.37 18.91 -9.41
CA LEU A 211 12.58 19.63 -9.05
C LEU A 211 13.36 18.91 -7.94
N PRO A 212 14.71 19.08 -7.93
CA PRO A 212 15.54 18.56 -6.85
C PRO A 212 15.16 19.15 -5.49
N ILE A 213 15.17 18.31 -4.44
CA ILE A 213 14.97 18.71 -3.05
C ILE A 213 16.19 18.33 -2.19
N GLN A 214 16.40 19.05 -1.09
CA GLN A 214 17.55 18.90 -0.19
C GLN A 214 17.14 19.01 1.27
N ASP A 215 18.07 18.83 2.20
CA ASP A 215 17.86 18.91 3.66
C ASP A 215 16.86 17.88 4.16
N MET A 216 17.18 16.59 4.01
CA MET A 216 16.36 15.47 4.45
C MET A 216 17.05 14.66 5.53
N THR A 217 16.25 14.04 6.38
CA THR A 217 16.71 12.99 7.29
C THR A 217 16.45 11.63 6.67
N TYR A 218 17.36 10.68 6.88
CA TYR A 218 17.17 9.30 6.49
C TYR A 218 17.33 8.34 7.67
N ASN A 219 16.65 7.20 7.56
CA ASN A 219 16.88 6.03 8.39
C ASN A 219 17.09 4.79 7.49
N ILE A 220 18.03 3.94 7.89
CA ILE A 220 18.26 2.64 7.27
C ILE A 220 17.75 1.55 8.20
N ARG A 221 16.93 0.63 7.67
CA ARG A 221 16.52 -0.58 8.34
C ARG A 221 16.95 -1.81 7.55
N LYS A 222 17.23 -2.89 8.26
CA LYS A 222 17.59 -4.15 7.62
C LYS A 222 16.36 -4.77 6.97
N ASP A 223 16.56 -5.45 5.86
CA ASP A 223 15.57 -6.15 5.04
C ASP A 223 14.61 -5.20 4.29
N TRP A 224 13.86 -5.73 3.33
CA TRP A 224 12.93 -4.98 2.51
C TRP A 224 11.55 -4.83 3.16
N ASN A 225 10.84 -3.76 2.82
CA ASN A 225 9.53 -3.39 3.36
C ASN A 225 9.51 -3.29 4.89
N ASN A 226 10.65 -3.06 5.50
CA ASN A 226 10.78 -2.91 6.95
C ASN A 226 10.59 -1.45 7.37
N THR A 227 9.34 -1.02 7.50
CA THR A 227 9.00 0.38 7.82
C THR A 227 8.97 0.68 9.33
N THR A 228 8.87 -0.35 10.17
CA THR A 228 8.69 -0.21 11.63
C THR A 228 9.78 -0.85 12.48
N GLY A 229 10.70 -1.62 11.87
CA GLY A 229 11.78 -2.32 12.58
C GLY A 229 12.86 -1.40 13.12
N ALA A 230 13.85 -2.01 13.79
CA ALA A 230 14.97 -1.26 14.37
C ALA A 230 15.74 -0.48 13.32
N VAL A 231 16.02 0.79 13.60
CA VAL A 231 16.89 1.64 12.79
C VAL A 231 18.35 1.21 13.01
N LEU A 232 19.06 0.90 11.93
CA LEU A 232 20.48 0.57 11.93
C LEU A 232 21.36 1.81 11.87
N GLU A 233 20.94 2.78 11.04
CA GLU A 233 21.66 4.02 10.80
C GLU A 233 20.69 5.16 10.57
N THR A 234 21.04 6.36 10.98
CA THR A 234 20.31 7.60 10.73
C THR A 234 21.32 8.70 10.36
N GLY A 235 20.89 9.62 9.48
CA GLY A 235 21.70 10.75 9.07
C GLY A 235 20.90 11.78 8.29
N THR A 236 21.61 12.70 7.64
CA THR A 236 21.03 13.77 6.81
C THR A 236 21.63 13.76 5.41
N PHE A 237 20.81 14.14 4.42
CA PHE A 237 21.22 14.46 3.07
C PHE A 237 21.04 15.98 2.88
N ASP A 238 22.14 16.72 2.91
CA ASP A 238 22.12 18.18 2.78
C ASP A 238 22.00 18.64 1.32
N ALA A 239 22.25 17.74 0.37
CA ALA A 239 22.12 17.98 -1.07
C ALA A 239 20.94 17.20 -1.67
N SER A 240 20.60 17.52 -2.92
CA SER A 240 19.59 16.79 -3.70
C SER A 240 20.08 15.47 -4.29
N THR A 241 21.33 15.13 -4.07
CA THR A 241 21.93 13.83 -4.38
C THR A 241 22.49 13.25 -3.11
N TYR A 242 22.49 11.92 -3.03
CA TYR A 242 23.03 11.23 -1.86
C TYR A 242 23.96 10.09 -2.24
N GLU A 243 24.81 9.75 -1.29
CA GLU A 243 25.69 8.57 -1.35
C GLU A 243 25.74 7.91 0.02
N LEU A 244 25.54 6.59 0.05
CA LEU A 244 25.62 5.76 1.23
C LEU A 244 26.58 4.61 0.97
N SER A 245 27.46 4.31 1.94
CA SER A 245 28.34 3.15 1.92
C SER A 245 27.87 2.17 2.99
N LEU A 246 27.34 1.02 2.57
CA LEU A 246 26.75 0.01 3.45
C LEU A 246 27.39 -1.37 3.21
N ASN A 247 27.32 -2.23 4.21
CA ASN A 247 27.67 -3.63 4.02
C ASN A 247 26.71 -4.29 3.01
N PRO A 248 27.16 -5.27 2.20
CA PRO A 248 26.29 -5.97 1.28
C PRO A 248 25.06 -6.56 1.96
N GLY A 249 23.89 -6.25 1.44
CA GLY A 249 22.61 -6.68 2.03
C GLY A 249 21.43 -5.97 1.41
N ASN A 250 20.23 -6.33 1.88
CA ASN A 250 18.99 -5.68 1.53
C ASN A 250 18.54 -4.80 2.69
N TYR A 251 18.06 -3.60 2.37
CA TYR A 251 17.67 -2.60 3.36
C TYR A 251 16.43 -1.83 2.89
N THR A 252 15.73 -1.27 3.85
CA THR A 252 14.71 -0.25 3.63
C THR A 252 15.32 1.11 3.99
N LEU A 253 15.36 2.01 3.01
CA LEU A 253 15.75 3.40 3.17
C LEU A 253 14.49 4.25 3.36
N GLU A 254 14.35 4.85 4.53
CA GLU A 254 13.29 5.80 4.87
C GLU A 254 13.81 7.21 4.69
N ILE A 255 13.08 8.06 3.96
CA ILE A 255 13.39 9.47 3.76
C ILE A 255 12.31 10.34 4.37
N ILE A 256 12.73 11.25 5.22
CA ILE A 256 11.86 12.13 6.02
C ILE A 256 12.22 13.60 5.72
N LYS A 257 11.22 14.40 5.38
CA LYS A 257 11.36 15.84 5.21
C LYS A 257 10.11 16.55 5.74
N GLU A 258 10.31 17.70 6.39
CA GLU A 258 9.20 18.54 6.85
C GLU A 258 8.31 18.97 5.67
N ASN A 259 6.99 18.88 5.82
CA ASN A 259 5.96 19.13 4.82
C ASN A 259 5.95 18.16 3.62
N TYR A 260 6.56 16.98 3.80
CA TYR A 260 6.50 15.89 2.82
C TYR A 260 6.06 14.60 3.49
N ILE A 261 5.36 13.78 2.74
CA ILE A 261 4.97 12.43 3.16
C ILE A 261 6.24 11.59 3.20
N THR A 262 6.51 10.92 4.32
CA THR A 262 7.64 10.00 4.47
C THR A 262 7.58 8.91 3.41
N ASN A 263 8.68 8.69 2.69
CA ASN A 263 8.77 7.63 1.70
C ASN A 263 9.77 6.55 2.13
N HIS A 264 9.47 5.31 1.75
CA HIS A 264 10.30 4.15 1.98
C HIS A 264 10.62 3.49 0.64
N ILE A 265 11.90 3.23 0.39
CA ILE A 265 12.34 2.48 -0.78
C ILE A 265 13.19 1.29 -0.36
N ASN A 266 13.12 0.23 -1.15
CA ASN A 266 13.96 -0.94 -0.99
C ASN A 266 15.28 -0.74 -1.75
N ILE A 267 16.40 -1.03 -1.10
CA ILE A 267 17.72 -0.97 -1.70
C ILE A 267 18.49 -2.27 -1.53
N ALA A 268 19.16 -2.72 -2.58
CA ALA A 268 20.09 -3.85 -2.56
C ALA A 268 21.52 -3.33 -2.69
N VAL A 269 22.36 -3.63 -1.71
CA VAL A 269 23.76 -3.20 -1.66
C VAL A 269 24.65 -4.37 -2.05
N VAL A 270 25.40 -4.23 -3.14
CA VAL A 270 26.32 -5.24 -3.68
C VAL A 270 27.75 -4.84 -3.39
N LEU A 271 28.59 -5.81 -3.01
CA LEU A 271 29.99 -5.57 -2.68
C LEU A 271 30.72 -4.93 -3.86
N ASP A 272 31.47 -3.85 -3.57
CA ASP A 272 32.31 -3.11 -4.52
C ASP A 272 31.54 -2.55 -5.75
N GLU A 273 30.18 -2.53 -5.70
CA GLU A 273 29.35 -1.93 -6.73
C GLU A 273 28.69 -0.64 -6.28
N THR A 274 28.35 0.20 -7.26
CA THR A 274 27.49 1.37 -7.07
C THR A 274 26.14 1.12 -7.72
N LYS A 275 25.06 1.19 -6.94
CA LYS A 275 23.68 1.08 -7.40
C LYS A 275 22.96 2.41 -7.21
N THR A 276 22.15 2.80 -8.19
CA THR A 276 21.39 4.07 -8.15
C THR A 276 19.93 3.80 -7.79
N TYR A 277 19.44 4.50 -6.78
CA TYR A 277 18.04 4.47 -6.34
C TYR A 277 17.54 5.90 -6.14
N ASN A 278 16.82 6.44 -7.11
CA ASN A 278 16.26 7.77 -6.99
C ASN A 278 15.02 7.74 -6.09
N VAL A 279 14.81 8.83 -5.34
CA VAL A 279 13.70 8.95 -4.40
C VAL A 279 12.85 10.16 -4.75
N THR A 280 11.56 9.94 -4.84
CA THR A 280 10.57 11.00 -5.03
C THR A 280 9.74 11.15 -3.77
N LEU A 281 9.64 12.38 -3.25
CA LEU A 281 8.80 12.70 -2.10
C LEU A 281 7.56 13.47 -2.55
N SER A 282 6.41 13.02 -2.09
CA SER A 282 5.14 13.70 -2.30
C SER A 282 4.97 14.77 -1.22
N PRO A 283 4.80 16.07 -1.56
CA PRO A 283 4.55 17.08 -0.56
C PRO A 283 3.21 16.85 0.13
N GLU A 284 3.14 17.15 1.43
CA GLU A 284 1.89 17.14 2.18
C GLU A 284 0.89 18.14 1.57
N ASN A 285 -0.36 17.76 1.54
CA ASN A 285 -1.44 18.66 1.15
C ASN A 285 -1.85 19.47 2.39
N SER A 286 -1.68 20.80 2.32
CA SER A 286 -2.04 21.71 3.41
C SER A 286 -3.55 21.86 3.62
N SER A 287 -4.36 21.56 2.61
CA SER A 287 -5.80 21.36 2.75
C SER A 287 -6.03 19.87 2.94
N ILE A 288 -6.56 19.48 4.09
CA ILE A 288 -7.01 18.12 4.39
C ILE A 288 -8.28 17.87 3.54
N ASP A 289 -8.11 17.85 2.24
CA ASP A 289 -9.18 17.51 1.32
C ASP A 289 -8.87 16.11 0.82
N THR A 290 -9.66 15.14 1.26
CA THR A 290 -9.59 13.75 0.81
C THR A 290 -10.15 13.60 -0.60
N ASP A 291 -10.73 14.67 -1.15
CA ASP A 291 -11.39 14.68 -2.45
C ASP A 291 -10.41 14.80 -3.63
N ASN A 292 -9.10 14.66 -3.39
CA ASN A 292 -8.10 14.65 -4.44
C ASN A 292 -7.21 13.40 -4.38
N LEU A 293 -6.82 12.92 -5.54
CA LEU A 293 -5.87 11.82 -5.67
C LEU A 293 -4.61 12.31 -6.40
N ARG A 294 -3.44 12.01 -5.83
CA ARG A 294 -2.16 12.19 -6.49
C ARG A 294 -1.58 10.84 -6.84
N ILE A 295 -1.21 10.66 -8.10
CA ILE A 295 -0.67 9.43 -8.65
C ILE A 295 0.75 9.72 -9.11
N VAL A 296 1.72 9.05 -8.53
CA VAL A 296 3.16 9.26 -8.79
C VAL A 296 3.72 7.98 -9.42
N LEU A 297 4.18 8.10 -10.65
CA LEU A 297 4.89 7.06 -11.38
C LEU A 297 6.41 7.32 -11.26
N THR A 298 7.15 6.27 -10.91
CA THR A 298 8.62 6.24 -10.93
C THR A 298 9.09 4.95 -11.58
N TRP A 299 10.29 4.96 -12.18
CA TRP A 299 10.87 3.78 -12.83
C TRP A 299 12.41 3.83 -12.77
N GLY A 300 13.10 2.88 -13.39
CA GLY A 300 14.55 2.81 -13.44
C GLY A 300 15.15 3.60 -14.61
N GLU A 301 16.39 3.28 -14.97
CA GLU A 301 17.12 3.96 -16.05
C GLU A 301 16.51 3.75 -17.44
N TYR A 302 15.90 2.60 -17.67
CA TYR A 302 15.27 2.26 -18.94
C TYR A 302 13.92 1.55 -18.72
N PRO A 303 12.87 1.87 -19.48
CA PRO A 303 12.75 2.80 -20.62
C PRO A 303 13.07 4.24 -20.27
N TRP A 304 13.49 5.04 -21.24
CA TRP A 304 13.77 6.46 -21.01
C TRP A 304 12.50 7.26 -20.70
N ASP A 305 11.38 6.84 -21.28
CA ASP A 305 10.12 7.57 -21.25
C ASP A 305 8.96 6.62 -21.01
N LEU A 306 8.31 6.77 -19.86
CA LEU A 306 7.06 6.13 -19.48
C LEU A 306 5.99 7.21 -19.24
N ASP A 307 4.93 7.17 -20.03
CA ASP A 307 3.82 8.13 -19.96
C ASP A 307 2.69 7.67 -19.04
N SER A 308 2.19 8.59 -18.22
CA SER A 308 0.93 8.46 -17.49
C SER A 308 -0.27 8.78 -18.39
N HIS A 309 -1.28 7.96 -18.32
CA HIS A 309 -2.56 8.17 -18.99
C HIS A 309 -3.71 8.02 -17.99
N LEU A 310 -4.42 9.13 -17.74
CA LEU A 310 -5.61 9.13 -16.89
C LEU A 310 -6.85 9.37 -17.75
N TYR A 311 -7.74 8.40 -17.79
CA TYR A 311 -9.05 8.52 -18.42
C TYR A 311 -10.11 8.80 -17.37
N GLY A 312 -10.95 9.80 -17.61
CA GLY A 312 -12.20 10.02 -16.88
C GLY A 312 -13.38 9.61 -17.76
N LYS A 313 -14.21 8.69 -17.26
CA LYS A 313 -15.35 8.13 -17.98
C LYS A 313 -16.66 8.45 -17.28
N ASP A 314 -17.68 8.77 -18.04
CA ASP A 314 -19.04 8.90 -17.54
C ASP A 314 -19.61 7.52 -17.13
N LYS A 315 -20.10 7.39 -15.89
CA LYS A 315 -20.57 6.12 -15.32
C LYS A 315 -21.79 5.52 -16.02
N LEU A 316 -22.65 6.36 -16.59
CA LEU A 316 -23.90 5.91 -17.21
C LEU A 316 -23.69 5.45 -18.64
N THR A 317 -22.79 6.13 -19.36
CA THR A 317 -22.59 5.91 -20.80
C THR A 317 -21.31 5.17 -21.11
N ASP A 318 -20.40 5.03 -20.14
CA ASP A 318 -19.03 4.48 -20.27
C ASP A 318 -18.20 5.19 -21.36
N SER A 319 -18.60 6.43 -21.71
CA SER A 319 -17.89 7.23 -22.69
C SER A 319 -16.78 8.04 -22.05
N ASP A 320 -15.67 8.21 -22.76
CA ASP A 320 -14.58 9.07 -22.32
C ASP A 320 -15.04 10.52 -22.24
N VAL A 321 -14.87 11.13 -21.08
CA VAL A 321 -15.12 12.56 -20.83
C VAL A 321 -13.83 13.33 -21.02
N PHE A 322 -12.70 12.78 -20.55
CA PHE A 322 -11.38 13.35 -20.76
C PHE A 322 -10.29 12.28 -20.76
N HIS A 323 -9.14 12.66 -21.30
CA HIS A 323 -7.92 11.90 -21.27
C HIS A 323 -6.76 12.85 -20.93
N THR A 324 -6.19 12.73 -19.74
CA THR A 324 -5.02 13.51 -19.32
C THR A 324 -3.76 12.70 -19.57
N CYS A 325 -2.80 13.27 -20.32
CA CYS A 325 -1.53 12.65 -20.71
C CYS A 325 -0.59 13.72 -21.29
N TYR A 326 0.58 13.37 -21.78
CA TYR A 326 1.61 14.32 -22.26
C TYR A 326 1.11 15.35 -23.31
N TRP A 327 0.20 14.98 -24.23
CA TRP A 327 -0.37 15.92 -25.21
C TRP A 327 -1.59 16.67 -24.73
N ALA A 328 -2.24 16.24 -23.63
CA ALA A 328 -3.45 16.83 -23.04
C ALA A 328 -3.30 16.94 -21.53
N LYS A 329 -2.31 17.73 -21.08
CA LYS A 329 -1.86 17.77 -19.67
C LYS A 329 -2.90 18.25 -18.67
N ASN A 330 -3.96 18.92 -19.10
CA ASN A 330 -4.93 19.54 -18.19
C ASN A 330 -6.36 19.30 -18.66
N TYR A 331 -7.24 18.94 -17.74
CA TYR A 331 -8.67 18.93 -17.93
C TYR A 331 -9.35 19.90 -16.97
N TYR A 332 -10.20 20.76 -17.50
CA TYR A 332 -10.93 21.80 -16.75
C TYR A 332 -12.44 21.66 -16.94
N GLN A 333 -13.22 21.94 -15.88
CA GLN A 333 -14.64 22.24 -15.96
C GLN A 333 -14.84 23.73 -15.65
N GLY A 334 -15.13 24.52 -16.67
CA GLY A 334 -15.12 25.97 -16.55
C GLY A 334 -13.73 26.51 -16.24
N SER A 335 -13.54 27.11 -15.06
CA SER A 335 -12.24 27.59 -14.58
C SER A 335 -11.57 26.66 -13.57
N THR A 336 -12.25 25.58 -13.16
CA THR A 336 -11.75 24.64 -12.15
C THR A 336 -10.92 23.54 -12.82
N ALA A 337 -9.70 23.33 -12.35
CA ALA A 337 -8.87 22.21 -12.77
C ALA A 337 -9.41 20.92 -12.13
N ILE A 338 -9.77 19.94 -12.94
CA ILE A 338 -10.27 18.64 -12.48
C ILE A 338 -9.14 17.61 -12.43
N ALA A 339 -8.36 17.52 -13.50
CA ALA A 339 -7.22 16.62 -13.56
C ALA A 339 -6.06 17.28 -14.30
N LYS A 340 -4.84 16.91 -13.89
CA LYS A 340 -3.63 17.49 -14.46
C LYS A 340 -2.47 16.52 -14.42
N LEU A 341 -1.70 16.45 -15.49
CA LEU A 341 -0.35 15.92 -15.49
C LEU A 341 0.59 17.04 -15.00
N ASP A 342 0.99 16.96 -13.73
CA ASP A 342 1.79 18.01 -13.07
C ASP A 342 3.26 17.96 -13.50
N VAL A 343 3.79 16.76 -13.62
CA VAL A 343 5.15 16.47 -14.08
C VAL A 343 5.10 15.46 -15.21
N ASP A 344 5.83 15.73 -16.26
CA ASP A 344 6.02 14.92 -17.46
C ASP A 344 7.53 14.79 -17.68
N ASP A 345 8.08 13.66 -17.25
CA ASP A 345 9.52 13.38 -17.32
C ASP A 345 9.83 12.42 -18.47
N THR A 346 10.61 12.86 -19.42
CA THR A 346 10.99 12.11 -20.63
C THR A 346 12.44 11.61 -20.60
N THR A 347 13.08 11.56 -19.40
CA THR A 347 14.53 11.39 -19.27
C THR A 347 15.00 10.26 -18.37
N SER A 348 14.20 9.29 -18.05
CA SER A 348 14.46 8.19 -17.12
C SER A 348 14.18 8.54 -15.65
N TYR A 349 13.90 7.49 -14.87
CA TYR A 349 13.62 7.48 -13.44
C TYR A 349 12.34 8.20 -13.00
N GLY A 350 11.83 9.19 -13.76
CA GLY A 350 10.71 10.03 -13.36
C GLY A 350 11.09 11.08 -12.28
N PRO A 351 10.15 11.59 -11.52
CA PRO A 351 8.74 11.17 -11.45
C PRO A 351 7.90 11.66 -12.63
N GLU A 352 6.83 10.96 -12.92
CA GLU A 352 5.69 11.50 -13.64
C GLU A 352 4.48 11.54 -12.72
N THR A 353 3.83 12.69 -12.61
CA THR A 353 2.81 12.88 -11.59
C THR A 353 1.52 13.40 -12.20
N THR A 354 0.43 12.67 -11.95
CA THR A 354 -0.93 13.05 -12.31
C THR A 354 -1.75 13.29 -11.06
N THR A 355 -2.42 14.46 -10.98
CA THR A 355 -3.32 14.78 -9.85
C THR A 355 -4.75 14.94 -10.34
N ILE A 356 -5.69 14.30 -9.67
CA ILE A 356 -7.13 14.58 -9.74
C ILE A 356 -7.40 15.55 -8.59
N TYR A 357 -7.71 16.80 -8.93
CA TYR A 357 -7.93 17.88 -7.96
C TYR A 357 -9.34 17.92 -7.41
N GLU A 358 -10.30 17.42 -8.19
CA GLU A 358 -11.71 17.37 -7.82
C GLU A 358 -12.33 16.08 -8.38
N LEU A 359 -12.77 15.22 -7.48
CA LEU A 359 -13.46 13.98 -7.82
C LEU A 359 -14.93 14.26 -8.16
N ASN A 360 -15.45 13.56 -9.15
CA ASN A 360 -16.85 13.69 -9.58
C ASN A 360 -17.54 12.33 -9.45
N ASP A 361 -18.57 12.24 -8.61
CA ASP A 361 -19.34 11.02 -8.28
C ASP A 361 -19.99 10.34 -9.50
N ASN A 362 -20.15 11.06 -10.61
CA ASN A 362 -20.67 10.51 -11.86
C ASN A 362 -19.58 9.96 -12.78
N MET A 363 -18.33 9.89 -12.32
CA MET A 363 -17.21 9.46 -13.13
C MET A 363 -16.52 8.23 -12.56
N LYS A 364 -15.96 7.44 -13.46
CA LYS A 364 -14.92 6.45 -13.19
C LYS A 364 -13.61 6.95 -13.76
N TYR A 365 -12.53 6.60 -13.09
CA TYR A 365 -11.18 6.95 -13.54
C TYR A 365 -10.39 5.68 -13.77
N SER A 366 -9.68 5.61 -14.91
CA SER A 366 -8.79 4.49 -15.23
C SER A 366 -7.38 5.02 -15.46
N TYR A 367 -6.41 4.44 -14.78
CA TYR A 367 -5.02 4.88 -14.85
C TYR A 367 -4.15 3.82 -15.53
N TYR A 368 -3.38 4.27 -16.53
CA TYR A 368 -2.47 3.45 -17.33
C TYR A 368 -1.08 4.07 -17.38
N VAL A 369 -0.09 3.21 -17.58
CA VAL A 369 1.28 3.61 -17.93
C VAL A 369 1.58 3.08 -19.33
N HIS A 370 2.17 3.91 -20.19
CA HIS A 370 2.59 3.57 -21.54
C HIS A 370 4.11 3.63 -21.68
N ASP A 371 4.72 2.60 -22.23
CA ASP A 371 6.14 2.61 -22.60
C ASP A 371 6.32 3.35 -23.94
N TYR A 372 6.46 4.69 -23.88
CA TYR A 372 6.64 5.51 -25.05
C TYR A 372 7.93 5.18 -25.80
N THR A 373 9.00 4.87 -25.07
CA THR A 373 10.30 4.48 -25.66
C THR A 373 10.16 3.29 -26.60
N ASN A 374 9.32 2.30 -26.24
CA ASN A 374 9.11 1.07 -27.01
C ASN A 374 7.69 0.99 -27.61
N GLY A 375 7.00 2.11 -27.79
CA GLY A 375 5.57 2.23 -28.10
C GLY A 375 5.08 1.51 -29.37
N TYR A 376 5.98 1.04 -30.22
CA TYR A 376 5.65 0.23 -31.42
C TYR A 376 6.05 -1.24 -31.29
N SER A 377 6.59 -1.66 -30.16
CA SER A 377 7.01 -3.04 -29.95
C SER A 377 5.82 -3.93 -29.64
N SER A 378 5.78 -5.11 -30.27
CA SER A 378 4.80 -6.17 -29.96
C SER A 378 5.39 -7.25 -29.03
N SER A 379 6.57 -7.03 -28.47
CA SER A 379 7.30 -8.02 -27.68
C SER A 379 8.21 -7.40 -26.61
N SER A 380 8.08 -6.09 -26.32
CA SER A 380 8.89 -5.42 -25.29
C SER A 380 8.58 -5.99 -23.90
N THR A 381 9.64 -6.19 -23.13
CA THR A 381 9.61 -6.48 -21.69
C THR A 381 10.30 -5.37 -20.88
N ALA A 382 10.64 -4.26 -21.54
CA ALA A 382 11.43 -3.19 -20.94
C ALA A 382 10.71 -2.54 -19.73
N MET A 383 9.40 -2.28 -19.83
CA MET A 383 8.63 -1.76 -18.72
C MET A 383 8.62 -2.74 -17.53
N ALA A 384 8.45 -4.04 -17.76
CA ALA A 384 8.52 -5.07 -16.72
C ALA A 384 9.87 -5.10 -16.00
N ALA A 385 10.97 -4.88 -16.76
CA ALA A 385 12.34 -4.86 -16.22
C ALA A 385 12.71 -3.52 -15.55
N SER A 386 11.91 -2.48 -15.72
CA SER A 386 12.24 -1.11 -15.26
C SER A 386 12.10 -0.92 -13.75
N GLY A 387 11.43 -1.83 -13.04
CA GLY A 387 11.02 -1.61 -11.66
C GLY A 387 10.01 -0.49 -11.49
N ALA A 388 9.22 -0.22 -12.54
CA ALA A 388 8.21 0.84 -12.51
C ALA A 388 7.22 0.64 -11.35
N LYS A 389 6.91 1.74 -10.69
CA LYS A 389 6.10 1.79 -9.48
C LYS A 389 5.12 2.95 -9.57
N VAL A 390 3.86 2.69 -9.23
CA VAL A 390 2.82 3.71 -9.13
C VAL A 390 2.37 3.79 -7.69
N GLN A 391 2.48 4.99 -7.10
CA GLN A 391 2.00 5.28 -5.75
C GLN A 391 0.79 6.21 -5.83
N VAL A 392 -0.29 5.84 -5.13
CA VAL A 392 -1.54 6.61 -5.09
C VAL A 392 -1.73 7.20 -3.70
N TYR A 393 -1.79 8.52 -3.65
CA TYR A 393 -1.95 9.30 -2.43
C TYR A 393 -3.34 9.94 -2.39
N ALA A 394 -4.01 9.85 -1.24
CA ALA A 394 -5.17 10.66 -0.90
C ALA A 394 -4.86 11.44 0.38
N GLY A 395 -5.03 12.75 0.35
CA GLY A 395 -4.53 13.62 1.42
C GLY A 395 -3.03 13.40 1.66
N ASN A 396 -2.67 13.08 2.91
CA ASN A 396 -1.27 12.87 3.33
C ASN A 396 -0.91 11.40 3.55
N VAL A 397 -1.63 10.48 2.91
CA VAL A 397 -1.41 9.04 3.03
C VAL A 397 -1.18 8.41 1.67
N CYS A 398 -0.16 7.57 1.54
CA CYS A 398 0.00 6.66 0.41
C CYS A 398 -0.89 5.44 0.67
N TYR A 399 -2.00 5.33 -0.04
CA TYR A 399 -2.96 4.24 0.13
C TYR A 399 -2.57 2.99 -0.65
N PHE A 400 -2.01 3.17 -1.86
CA PHE A 400 -1.66 2.06 -2.72
C PHE A 400 -0.28 2.25 -3.32
N THR A 401 0.45 1.14 -3.41
CA THR A 401 1.69 1.05 -4.18
C THR A 401 1.56 -0.14 -5.12
N PHE A 402 1.64 0.13 -6.42
CA PHE A 402 1.61 -0.88 -7.47
C PHE A 402 3.01 -1.03 -8.04
N ASN A 403 3.50 -2.26 -8.09
CA ASN A 403 4.71 -2.60 -8.83
C ASN A 403 4.30 -3.17 -10.19
N VAL A 404 5.06 -2.83 -11.23
CA VAL A 404 4.80 -3.31 -12.57
C VAL A 404 4.84 -4.84 -12.62
N PRO A 405 3.88 -5.50 -13.29
CA PRO A 405 3.92 -6.94 -13.49
C PRO A 405 5.17 -7.38 -14.26
N ASN A 406 5.77 -8.52 -13.86
CA ASN A 406 6.87 -9.12 -14.62
C ASN A 406 6.33 -9.86 -15.87
N GLU A 407 5.63 -9.14 -16.72
CA GLU A 407 4.99 -9.63 -17.95
C GLU A 407 5.31 -8.69 -19.10
N GLY A 408 5.35 -9.23 -20.32
CA GLY A 408 5.60 -8.41 -21.51
C GLY A 408 4.41 -7.50 -21.83
N GLY A 409 4.69 -6.28 -22.24
CA GLY A 409 3.70 -5.30 -22.63
C GLY A 409 4.29 -3.90 -22.76
N ILE A 410 3.59 -3.04 -23.46
CA ILE A 410 3.89 -1.61 -23.59
C ILE A 410 2.82 -0.73 -22.95
N TRP A 411 1.73 -1.33 -22.48
CA TRP A 411 0.68 -0.72 -21.70
C TRP A 411 0.49 -1.48 -20.39
N TRP A 412 0.43 -0.76 -19.28
CA TRP A 412 0.12 -1.28 -17.97
C TRP A 412 -1.16 -0.61 -17.46
N HIS A 413 -2.29 -1.35 -17.46
CA HIS A 413 -3.51 -0.91 -16.77
C HIS A 413 -3.31 -1.13 -15.28
N VAL A 414 -3.11 -0.05 -14.52
CA VAL A 414 -2.73 -0.12 -13.11
C VAL A 414 -3.96 -0.35 -12.24
N PHE A 415 -4.95 0.53 -12.35
CA PHE A 415 -6.18 0.47 -11.55
C PHE A 415 -7.34 1.21 -12.21
N ASP A 416 -8.55 0.89 -11.73
CA ASP A 416 -9.75 1.66 -11.90
C ASP A 416 -10.20 2.26 -10.56
N TYR A 417 -10.75 3.47 -10.58
CA TYR A 417 -11.30 4.14 -9.40
C TYR A 417 -12.70 4.65 -9.65
N ASP A 418 -13.62 4.31 -8.75
CA ASP A 418 -15.02 4.77 -8.76
C ASP A 418 -15.23 5.77 -7.63
N SER A 419 -15.36 7.05 -7.98
CA SER A 419 -15.47 8.14 -6.99
C SER A 419 -16.77 8.14 -6.20
N ALA A 420 -17.86 7.54 -6.70
CA ALA A 420 -19.11 7.50 -5.95
C ALA A 420 -19.10 6.47 -4.81
N THR A 421 -18.22 5.48 -4.90
CA THR A 421 -18.08 4.43 -3.88
C THR A 421 -16.74 4.51 -3.17
N ASP A 422 -15.88 5.47 -3.57
CA ASP A 422 -14.50 5.64 -3.11
C ASP A 422 -13.68 4.34 -3.24
N ALA A 423 -13.98 3.57 -4.30
CA ALA A 423 -13.42 2.25 -4.50
C ALA A 423 -12.32 2.27 -5.57
N LEU A 424 -11.08 1.98 -5.16
CA LEU A 424 -9.98 1.70 -6.05
C LEU A 424 -9.89 0.19 -6.29
N THR A 425 -10.00 -0.22 -7.56
CA THR A 425 -9.91 -1.62 -7.98
C THR A 425 -8.57 -1.85 -8.69
N PRO A 426 -7.64 -2.62 -8.11
CA PRO A 426 -6.41 -3.03 -8.78
C PRO A 426 -6.71 -3.84 -10.04
N VAL A 427 -6.09 -3.48 -11.16
CA VAL A 427 -6.16 -4.25 -12.41
C VAL A 427 -4.84 -4.95 -12.68
N ASN A 428 -3.74 -4.21 -12.61
CA ASN A 428 -2.37 -4.71 -12.74
C ASN A 428 -2.13 -5.60 -13.98
N ALA A 429 -2.66 -5.22 -15.13
CA ALA A 429 -2.61 -6.00 -16.37
C ALA A 429 -1.70 -5.35 -17.41
N MET A 430 -0.84 -6.17 -18.02
CA MET A 430 0.02 -5.77 -19.12
C MET A 430 -0.60 -6.10 -20.48
N SER A 431 -0.39 -5.25 -21.47
CA SER A 431 -0.85 -5.47 -22.85
C SER A 431 0.08 -4.82 -23.87
N TYR A 432 -0.02 -5.24 -25.14
CA TYR A 432 0.66 -4.60 -26.28
C TYR A 432 -0.25 -3.60 -27.04
N SER A 433 -1.45 -3.40 -26.58
CA SER A 433 -2.41 -2.42 -27.12
C SER A 433 -3.28 -1.89 -25.99
N ASN A 434 -3.65 -0.62 -26.11
CA ASN A 434 -4.66 0.01 -25.22
C ASN A 434 -6.07 -0.30 -25.73
#